data_e71db7a9613c8151be6adf53cb91d59c
#
_entry.id   e71db7a9613c8151be6adf53cb91d59c
#
_cell.length_a   1.000
_cell.length_b   1.000
_cell.length_c   1.000
_cell.angle_alpha   90.00
_cell.angle_beta   90.00
_cell.angle_gamma   90.00
#
_symmetry.space_group_name_H-M   'P 1'
#
loop_
_entity.id
_entity.type
_entity.pdbx_description
1 polymer ?
#
loop_
_entity_poly.entity_id
_entity_poly.type
_entity_poly.pdbx_seq_one_letter_code
_entity_poly.pdbx_strand_id
1 'polypeptide(L)'
;MKKTSLLCLFIGLLALCSCRQPVPRVSIFADHIATIAHQENISFAEAATRVRALSYEGVDVSTTIAADRLRTLDSLGFCHACAIANIGYIDGPQEAAEEQALAFMKAQGWSQLLLVPGLVPEGTDDDAVEEAIARIAAFVERAAGEGLRVMVEDYDNPRSLCYDTAALDRLFAASPVLGHVFDTGNYLYCHEDVLQALDHFRSRVQHVHLKDRRDDGSCPAVGGGIVPMAEVIGRLRASGYEGWLTVEHYGSRIMYDDASRSIAAVRAMMAK
;
A
#
# COMPACT_ATOMS: atom_id res chain seq x y z
N MET A 1 -48.33 -39.47 47.53
CA MET A 1 -47.79 -39.15 46.18
C MET A 1 -47.09 -37.78 46.29
N LYS A 2 -45.76 -37.80 46.38
CA LYS A 2 -44.93 -36.56 46.48
C LYS A 2 -44.35 -36.29 45.09
N LYS A 3 -44.73 -35.17 44.51
CA LYS A 3 -44.14 -34.67 43.22
C LYS A 3 -42.84 -33.94 43.54
N THR A 4 -41.73 -34.51 43.12
CA THR A 4 -40.40 -33.85 43.18
C THR A 4 -40.22 -33.05 41.88
N SER A 5 -40.16 -31.71 42.00
CA SER A 5 -39.83 -30.84 40.88
C SER A 5 -38.32 -30.80 40.75
N LEU A 6 -37.83 -31.19 39.56
CA LEU A 6 -36.42 -31.12 39.18
C LEU A 6 -36.17 -29.73 38.56
N LEU A 7 -35.43 -28.88 39.23
CA LEU A 7 -35.04 -27.55 38.79
C LEU A 7 -33.74 -27.70 37.98
N CYS A 8 -33.85 -27.67 36.65
CA CYS A 8 -32.68 -27.63 35.78
C CYS A 8 -32.05 -26.24 35.78
N LEU A 9 -30.88 -26.13 36.38
CA LEU A 9 -30.05 -24.93 36.38
C LEU A 9 -29.31 -24.87 35.03
N PHE A 10 -29.76 -24.02 34.10
CA PHE A 10 -29.03 -23.72 32.86
C PHE A 10 -27.89 -22.70 33.20
N ILE A 11 -26.68 -23.19 33.38
CA ILE A 11 -25.48 -22.36 33.41
C ILE A 11 -25.13 -22.01 31.98
N GLY A 12 -25.52 -20.80 31.55
CA GLY A 12 -25.11 -20.23 30.30
C GLY A 12 -23.60 -19.90 30.29
N LEU A 13 -22.81 -20.73 29.63
CA LEU A 13 -21.42 -20.44 29.37
C LEU A 13 -21.37 -19.30 28.33
N LEU A 14 -21.25 -18.05 28.78
CA LEU A 14 -20.89 -16.92 27.94
C LEU A 14 -19.43 -17.16 27.48
N ALA A 15 -19.29 -17.78 26.32
CA ALA A 15 -18.04 -17.78 25.60
C ALA A 15 -17.71 -16.31 25.24
N LEU A 16 -16.83 -15.70 26.00
CA LEU A 16 -16.16 -14.46 25.61
C LEU A 16 -15.33 -14.79 24.36
N CYS A 17 -15.98 -14.66 23.18
CA CYS A 17 -15.28 -14.62 21.93
C CYS A 17 -14.43 -13.34 21.98
N SER A 18 -13.17 -13.48 22.40
CA SER A 18 -12.16 -12.44 22.25
C SER A 18 -11.98 -12.27 20.74
N CYS A 19 -12.75 -11.35 20.14
CA CYS A 19 -12.48 -10.86 18.79
C CYS A 19 -11.10 -10.20 18.84
N ARG A 20 -10.05 -11.00 18.59
CA ARG A 20 -8.75 -10.41 18.26
C ARG A 20 -9.01 -9.54 17.04
N GLN A 21 -8.79 -8.24 17.17
CA GLN A 21 -8.78 -7.33 16.04
C GLN A 21 -7.77 -7.89 15.03
N PRO A 22 -8.14 -8.02 13.76
CA PRO A 22 -7.19 -8.46 12.75
C PRO A 22 -5.99 -7.50 12.75
N VAL A 23 -4.80 -8.07 12.68
CA VAL A 23 -3.55 -7.29 12.70
C VAL A 23 -3.13 -7.08 11.26
N PRO A 24 -2.92 -5.84 10.80
CA PRO A 24 -2.38 -5.58 9.48
C PRO A 24 -1.08 -6.35 9.25
N ARG A 25 -0.88 -6.83 8.02
CA ARG A 25 0.35 -7.52 7.63
C ARG A 25 1.39 -6.52 7.14
N VAL A 26 2.67 -6.86 7.26
CA VAL A 26 3.76 -5.96 6.86
C VAL A 26 4.44 -6.47 5.59
N SER A 27 4.56 -5.60 4.61
CA SER A 27 5.24 -5.83 3.33
C SER A 27 6.38 -4.83 3.09
N ILE A 28 7.13 -5.07 2.04
CA ILE A 28 8.24 -4.23 1.58
C ILE A 28 8.27 -4.22 0.06
N PHE A 29 8.80 -3.17 -0.56
CA PHE A 29 9.02 -3.14 -2.00
C PHE A 29 10.08 -4.15 -2.44
N ALA A 30 9.85 -4.88 -3.51
CA ALA A 30 10.85 -5.74 -4.14
C ALA A 30 12.08 -4.95 -4.63
N ASP A 31 11.90 -3.67 -4.96
CA ASP A 31 12.98 -2.76 -5.32
C ASP A 31 13.91 -2.47 -4.14
N HIS A 32 13.39 -2.45 -2.91
CA HIS A 32 14.22 -2.33 -1.71
C HIS A 32 15.07 -3.58 -1.49
N ILE A 33 14.53 -4.77 -1.79
CA ILE A 33 15.30 -6.03 -1.78
C ILE A 33 16.41 -5.98 -2.83
N ALA A 34 16.11 -5.46 -4.03
CA ALA A 34 17.12 -5.27 -5.08
C ALA A 34 18.19 -4.25 -4.67
N THR A 35 17.80 -3.19 -3.96
CA THR A 35 18.72 -2.17 -3.42
C THR A 35 19.64 -2.79 -2.37
N ILE A 36 19.14 -3.63 -1.46
CA ILE A 36 19.96 -4.39 -0.50
C ILE A 36 20.98 -5.26 -1.22
N ALA A 37 20.52 -6.01 -2.24
CA ALA A 37 21.41 -6.87 -3.02
C ALA A 37 22.55 -6.07 -3.66
N HIS A 38 22.25 -4.90 -4.22
CA HIS A 38 23.23 -4.01 -4.81
C HIS A 38 24.18 -3.39 -3.78
N GLN A 39 23.67 -2.87 -2.66
CA GLN A 39 24.48 -2.19 -1.63
C GLN A 39 25.43 -3.14 -0.92
N GLU A 40 25.01 -4.39 -0.71
CA GLU A 40 25.82 -5.39 0.01
C GLU A 40 26.57 -6.35 -0.93
N ASN A 41 26.45 -6.14 -2.24
CA ASN A 41 27.10 -6.99 -3.26
C ASN A 41 26.77 -8.48 -3.11
N ILE A 42 25.50 -8.79 -2.87
CA ILE A 42 24.95 -10.15 -2.75
C ILE A 42 23.89 -10.40 -3.83
N SER A 43 23.48 -11.67 -4.00
CA SER A 43 22.41 -12.00 -4.92
C SER A 43 21.05 -11.47 -4.44
N PHE A 44 20.11 -11.25 -5.38
CA PHE A 44 18.73 -10.90 -5.03
C PHE A 44 18.07 -11.98 -4.15
N ALA A 45 18.35 -13.25 -4.42
CA ALA A 45 17.83 -14.37 -3.64
C ALA A 45 18.35 -14.36 -2.18
N GLU A 46 19.61 -14.03 -1.97
CA GLU A 46 20.19 -13.89 -0.63
C GLU A 46 19.57 -12.67 0.09
N ALA A 47 19.46 -11.52 -0.56
CA ALA A 47 18.83 -10.35 0.02
C ALA A 47 17.37 -10.64 0.40
N ALA A 48 16.59 -11.29 -0.50
CA ALA A 48 15.22 -11.67 -0.25
C ALA A 48 15.10 -12.65 0.94
N THR A 49 16.02 -13.62 1.05
CA THR A 49 16.06 -14.55 2.18
C THR A 49 16.30 -13.82 3.51
N ARG A 50 17.22 -12.86 3.53
CA ARG A 50 17.52 -12.05 4.71
C ARG A 50 16.34 -11.16 5.11
N VAL A 51 15.67 -10.52 4.14
CA VAL A 51 14.47 -9.72 4.37
C VAL A 51 13.31 -10.59 4.89
N ARG A 52 13.13 -11.79 4.34
CA ARG A 52 12.14 -12.76 4.84
C ARG A 52 12.40 -13.16 6.29
N ALA A 53 13.67 -13.30 6.67
CA ALA A 53 14.09 -13.60 8.05
C ALA A 53 13.78 -12.46 9.03
N LEU A 54 13.68 -11.20 8.58
CA LEU A 54 13.16 -10.07 9.37
C LEU A 54 11.65 -10.17 9.60
N SER A 55 10.99 -11.14 8.98
CA SER A 55 9.57 -11.43 9.08
C SER A 55 8.67 -10.44 8.30
N TYR A 56 9.16 -9.86 7.22
CA TYR A 56 8.29 -9.29 6.21
C TYR A 56 7.44 -10.41 5.58
N GLU A 57 6.14 -10.17 5.44
CA GLU A 57 5.19 -11.20 5.02
C GLU A 57 4.84 -11.10 3.54
N GLY A 58 4.89 -9.90 2.98
CA GLY A 58 4.51 -9.63 1.60
C GLY A 58 5.48 -8.71 0.88
N VAL A 59 5.23 -8.55 -0.41
CA VAL A 59 5.99 -7.65 -1.28
C VAL A 59 5.06 -6.85 -2.19
N ASP A 60 5.48 -5.61 -2.46
CA ASP A 60 4.97 -4.79 -3.53
C ASP A 60 5.94 -4.90 -4.71
N VAL A 61 5.42 -5.15 -5.92
CA VAL A 61 6.24 -5.41 -7.09
C VAL A 61 5.79 -4.58 -8.30
N SER A 62 6.73 -4.14 -9.13
CA SER A 62 6.38 -3.63 -10.45
C SER A 62 5.78 -4.73 -11.33
N THR A 63 4.76 -4.41 -12.13
CA THR A 63 4.23 -5.32 -13.17
C THR A 63 5.28 -5.70 -14.23
N THR A 64 6.42 -5.03 -14.22
CA THR A 64 7.58 -5.30 -15.10
C THR A 64 8.73 -6.01 -14.38
N ILE A 65 8.51 -6.52 -13.16
CA ILE A 65 9.53 -7.27 -12.42
C ILE A 65 10.06 -8.45 -13.25
N ALA A 66 11.36 -8.69 -13.19
CA ALA A 66 11.96 -9.84 -13.85
C ALA A 66 11.40 -11.16 -13.29
N ALA A 67 11.04 -12.08 -14.19
CA ALA A 67 10.33 -13.31 -13.81
C ALA A 67 11.13 -14.22 -12.85
N ASP A 68 12.45 -14.20 -12.90
CA ASP A 68 13.32 -14.93 -11.97
C ASP A 68 13.26 -14.34 -10.56
N ARG A 69 13.18 -13.03 -10.43
CA ARG A 69 13.00 -12.36 -9.14
C ARG A 69 11.65 -12.69 -8.52
N LEU A 70 10.57 -12.62 -9.33
CA LEU A 70 9.23 -12.97 -8.86
C LEU A 70 9.17 -14.42 -8.37
N ARG A 71 9.70 -15.37 -9.16
CA ARG A 71 9.82 -16.79 -8.73
C ARG A 71 10.63 -16.96 -7.44
N THR A 72 11.66 -16.16 -7.23
CA THR A 72 12.44 -16.16 -5.99
C THR A 72 11.59 -15.74 -4.81
N LEU A 73 10.84 -14.64 -4.93
CA LEU A 73 9.94 -14.16 -3.87
C LEU A 73 8.87 -15.19 -3.53
N ASP A 74 8.23 -15.78 -4.55
CA ASP A 74 7.23 -16.84 -4.38
C ASP A 74 7.80 -18.07 -3.67
N SER A 75 9.00 -18.50 -4.05
CA SER A 75 9.67 -19.67 -3.43
C SER A 75 10.02 -19.47 -1.97
N LEU A 76 10.22 -18.21 -1.54
CA LEU A 76 10.46 -17.82 -0.16
C LEU A 76 9.17 -17.58 0.64
N GLY A 77 8.00 -17.74 -0.01
CA GLY A 77 6.69 -17.60 0.62
C GLY A 77 6.30 -16.15 0.93
N PHE A 78 6.77 -15.19 0.15
CA PHE A 78 6.22 -13.84 0.22
C PHE A 78 4.80 -13.83 -0.37
N CYS A 79 3.88 -13.16 0.35
CA CYS A 79 2.54 -12.90 -0.17
C CYS A 79 2.56 -11.74 -1.17
N HIS A 80 1.63 -11.77 -2.11
CA HIS A 80 1.38 -10.71 -3.07
C HIS A 80 0.60 -9.58 -2.38
N ALA A 81 1.28 -8.47 -2.02
CA ALA A 81 0.66 -7.36 -1.32
C ALA A 81 0.05 -6.36 -2.30
N CYS A 82 0.85 -5.77 -3.19
CA CYS A 82 0.39 -4.87 -4.23
C CYS A 82 1.26 -4.99 -5.50
N ALA A 83 0.65 -5.03 -6.69
CA ALA A 83 1.36 -4.83 -7.95
C ALA A 83 1.33 -3.34 -8.32
N ILE A 84 2.36 -2.86 -9.03
CA ILE A 84 2.52 -1.44 -9.35
C ILE A 84 2.69 -1.30 -10.86
N ALA A 85 1.80 -0.53 -11.50
CA ALA A 85 1.88 -0.20 -12.92
C ALA A 85 2.05 1.31 -13.12
N ASN A 86 3.07 1.69 -13.89
CA ASN A 86 3.27 3.06 -14.32
C ASN A 86 2.65 3.23 -15.71
N ILE A 87 1.55 3.98 -15.80
CA ILE A 87 0.80 4.19 -17.05
C ILE A 87 0.49 5.68 -17.18
N GLY A 88 1.14 6.37 -18.10
CA GLY A 88 1.01 7.82 -18.29
C GLY A 88 -0.20 8.20 -19.14
N TYR A 89 -1.29 8.63 -18.53
CA TYR A 89 -2.56 8.90 -19.22
C TYR A 89 -2.66 10.27 -19.89
N ILE A 90 -1.75 11.19 -19.56
CA ILE A 90 -1.81 12.55 -20.12
C ILE A 90 -1.51 12.58 -21.62
N ASP A 91 -0.69 11.64 -22.09
CA ASP A 91 -0.28 11.55 -23.49
C ASP A 91 -1.32 10.84 -24.39
N GLY A 92 -2.49 10.48 -23.85
CA GLY A 92 -3.57 9.82 -24.57
C GLY A 92 -3.90 8.41 -24.09
N PRO A 93 -4.67 7.63 -24.88
CA PRO A 93 -5.03 6.26 -24.57
C PRO A 93 -3.83 5.34 -24.39
N GLN A 94 -3.91 4.40 -23.44
CA GLN A 94 -2.79 3.53 -23.02
C GLN A 94 -3.15 2.04 -23.06
N GLU A 95 -3.98 1.61 -24.01
CA GLU A 95 -4.56 0.26 -24.05
C GLU A 95 -3.50 -0.85 -23.96
N ALA A 96 -2.35 -0.68 -24.63
CA ALA A 96 -1.30 -1.68 -24.59
C ALA A 96 -0.66 -1.84 -23.20
N ALA A 97 -0.45 -0.74 -22.48
CA ALA A 97 0.10 -0.75 -21.14
C ALA A 97 -0.93 -1.29 -20.13
N GLU A 98 -2.20 -0.93 -20.29
CA GLU A 98 -3.32 -1.45 -19.50
C GLU A 98 -3.46 -2.97 -19.65
N GLU A 99 -3.47 -3.46 -20.91
CA GLU A 99 -3.56 -4.90 -21.17
C GLU A 99 -2.35 -5.66 -20.60
N GLN A 100 -1.15 -5.08 -20.67
CA GLN A 100 0.04 -5.68 -20.06
C GLN A 100 -0.10 -5.79 -18.54
N ALA A 101 -0.59 -4.74 -17.88
CA ALA A 101 -0.83 -4.75 -16.44
C ALA A 101 -1.90 -5.80 -16.05
N LEU A 102 -3.04 -5.83 -16.76
CA LEU A 102 -4.10 -6.81 -16.50
C LEU A 102 -3.62 -8.25 -16.75
N ALA A 103 -2.86 -8.48 -17.82
CA ALA A 103 -2.28 -9.79 -18.12
C ALA A 103 -1.33 -10.25 -17.01
N PHE A 104 -0.48 -9.36 -16.48
CA PHE A 104 0.37 -9.65 -15.33
C PHE A 104 -0.46 -10.04 -14.10
N MET A 105 -1.46 -9.23 -13.74
CA MET A 105 -2.34 -9.48 -12.60
C MET A 105 -2.99 -10.87 -12.68
N LYS A 106 -3.56 -11.16 -13.83
CA LYS A 106 -4.24 -12.45 -14.10
C LYS A 106 -3.28 -13.64 -14.08
N ALA A 107 -2.13 -13.52 -14.75
CA ALA A 107 -1.15 -14.62 -14.84
C ALA A 107 -0.53 -14.97 -13.48
N GLN A 108 -0.38 -14.00 -12.60
CA GLN A 108 0.25 -14.15 -11.29
C GLN A 108 -0.73 -14.21 -10.12
N GLY A 109 -2.03 -14.09 -10.37
CA GLY A 109 -3.06 -14.16 -9.33
C GLY A 109 -3.04 -12.97 -8.35
N TRP A 110 -2.60 -11.78 -8.79
CA TRP A 110 -2.65 -10.56 -7.99
C TRP A 110 -4.05 -9.95 -8.02
N SER A 111 -4.46 -9.29 -6.96
CA SER A 111 -5.79 -8.68 -6.85
C SER A 111 -5.77 -7.18 -6.57
N GLN A 112 -4.62 -6.62 -6.20
CA GLN A 112 -4.43 -5.20 -5.87
C GLN A 112 -3.42 -4.59 -6.82
N LEU A 113 -3.78 -3.49 -7.48
CA LEU A 113 -2.95 -2.77 -8.44
C LEU A 113 -2.86 -1.30 -8.02
N LEU A 114 -1.66 -0.85 -7.66
CA LEU A 114 -1.34 0.58 -7.61
C LEU A 114 -1.09 1.07 -9.04
N LEU A 115 -1.91 2.00 -9.48
CA LEU A 115 -1.74 2.72 -10.73
C LEU A 115 -1.01 4.04 -10.43
N VAL A 116 0.17 4.21 -11.03
CA VAL A 116 0.90 5.49 -11.04
C VAL A 116 0.62 6.17 -12.38
N PRO A 117 -0.24 7.21 -12.43
CA PRO A 117 -0.81 7.73 -13.68
C PRO A 117 0.14 8.64 -14.48
N GLY A 118 1.39 8.78 -14.06
CA GLY A 118 2.38 9.64 -14.69
C GLY A 118 2.31 11.09 -14.20
N LEU A 119 3.10 11.96 -14.84
CA LEU A 119 3.18 13.38 -14.52
C LEU A 119 2.54 14.21 -15.62
N VAL A 120 1.91 15.31 -15.25
CA VAL A 120 1.33 16.32 -16.14
C VAL A 120 2.46 17.25 -16.61
N PRO A 121 2.76 17.35 -17.92
CA PRO A 121 3.72 18.30 -18.45
C PRO A 121 3.33 19.75 -18.14
N GLU A 122 4.33 20.62 -18.02
CA GLU A 122 4.07 22.05 -17.82
C GLU A 122 3.35 22.63 -19.05
N GLY A 123 2.31 23.42 -18.81
CA GLY A 123 1.50 24.05 -19.87
C GLY A 123 0.41 23.14 -20.44
N THR A 124 0.19 21.96 -19.87
CA THR A 124 -0.99 21.12 -20.20
C THR A 124 -2.28 21.88 -19.83
N ASP A 125 -3.26 21.91 -20.74
CA ASP A 125 -4.56 22.53 -20.47
C ASP A 125 -5.45 21.65 -19.57
N ASP A 126 -6.46 22.28 -18.98
CA ASP A 126 -7.36 21.59 -18.06
C ASP A 126 -8.20 20.51 -18.76
N ASP A 127 -8.54 20.70 -20.04
CA ASP A 127 -9.32 19.72 -20.81
C ASP A 127 -8.53 18.41 -20.98
N ALA A 128 -7.21 18.48 -21.27
CA ALA A 128 -6.36 17.32 -21.37
C ALA A 128 -6.22 16.59 -20.01
N VAL A 129 -6.20 17.33 -18.91
CA VAL A 129 -6.19 16.75 -17.55
C VAL A 129 -7.51 16.02 -17.27
N GLU A 130 -8.67 16.62 -17.59
CA GLU A 130 -9.98 15.97 -17.42
C GLU A 130 -10.11 14.71 -18.30
N GLU A 131 -9.60 14.75 -19.53
CA GLU A 131 -9.56 13.57 -20.39
C GLU A 131 -8.67 12.45 -19.80
N ALA A 132 -7.53 12.79 -19.22
CA ALA A 132 -6.67 11.81 -18.55
C ALA A 132 -7.39 11.17 -17.35
N ILE A 133 -8.08 11.96 -16.53
CA ILE A 133 -8.90 11.46 -15.42
C ILE A 133 -10.02 10.54 -15.92
N ALA A 134 -10.69 10.89 -17.02
CA ALA A 134 -11.73 10.04 -17.61
C ALA A 134 -11.17 8.70 -18.12
N ARG A 135 -9.96 8.69 -18.74
CA ARG A 135 -9.27 7.46 -19.16
C ARG A 135 -8.90 6.59 -17.97
N ILE A 136 -8.38 7.18 -16.89
CA ILE A 136 -8.09 6.47 -15.64
C ILE A 136 -9.38 5.82 -15.09
N ALA A 137 -10.47 6.57 -15.01
CA ALA A 137 -11.76 6.06 -14.54
C ALA A 137 -12.25 4.87 -15.39
N ALA A 138 -12.15 4.96 -16.71
CA ALA A 138 -12.54 3.87 -17.63
C ALA A 138 -11.69 2.60 -17.42
N PHE A 139 -10.38 2.74 -17.24
CA PHE A 139 -9.50 1.62 -16.90
C PHE A 139 -9.87 0.97 -15.56
N VAL A 140 -10.09 1.79 -14.53
CA VAL A 140 -10.46 1.34 -13.18
C VAL A 140 -11.77 0.54 -13.20
N GLU A 141 -12.80 1.02 -13.89
CA GLU A 141 -14.07 0.30 -14.04
C GLU A 141 -13.90 -1.03 -14.79
N ARG A 142 -13.08 -1.06 -15.85
CA ARG A 142 -12.77 -2.28 -16.58
C ARG A 142 -12.06 -3.30 -15.69
N ALA A 143 -11.02 -2.88 -14.97
CA ALA A 143 -10.28 -3.73 -14.04
C ALA A 143 -11.16 -4.26 -12.89
N ALA A 144 -12.06 -3.42 -12.37
CA ALA A 144 -13.04 -3.82 -11.35
C ALA A 144 -14.01 -4.88 -11.89
N GLY A 145 -14.42 -4.78 -13.15
CA GLY A 145 -15.21 -5.80 -13.84
C GLY A 145 -14.50 -7.18 -13.94
N GLU A 146 -13.18 -7.21 -13.87
CA GLU A 146 -12.35 -8.42 -13.80
C GLU A 146 -12.03 -8.86 -12.36
N GLY A 147 -12.59 -8.19 -11.35
CA GLY A 147 -12.40 -8.51 -9.94
C GLY A 147 -11.12 -7.93 -9.33
N LEU A 148 -10.45 -7.00 -10.01
CA LEU A 148 -9.26 -6.33 -9.51
C LEU A 148 -9.61 -5.05 -8.75
N ARG A 149 -8.80 -4.70 -7.76
CA ARG A 149 -8.85 -3.43 -7.03
C ARG A 149 -7.73 -2.53 -7.54
N VAL A 150 -8.09 -1.47 -8.22
CA VAL A 150 -7.13 -0.44 -8.65
C VAL A 150 -7.13 0.69 -7.65
N MET A 151 -5.96 1.15 -7.30
CA MET A 151 -5.72 2.23 -6.34
C MET A 151 -4.77 3.24 -6.94
N VAL A 152 -4.85 4.48 -6.50
CA VAL A 152 -3.85 5.53 -6.73
C VAL A 152 -3.24 5.95 -5.41
N GLU A 153 -2.03 6.46 -5.46
CA GLU A 153 -1.27 6.93 -4.30
C GLU A 153 -1.19 8.46 -4.32
N ASP A 154 -1.28 9.10 -3.15
CA ASP A 154 -0.82 10.47 -2.98
C ASP A 154 0.68 10.55 -3.32
N TYR A 155 1.09 11.53 -4.14
CA TYR A 155 2.39 11.52 -4.76
C TYR A 155 3.18 12.80 -4.48
N ASP A 156 4.51 12.68 -4.28
CA ASP A 156 5.39 13.75 -3.83
C ASP A 156 5.81 14.76 -4.92
N ASN A 157 5.17 14.73 -6.09
CA ASN A 157 5.47 15.64 -7.19
C ASN A 157 4.26 16.51 -7.54
N PRO A 158 4.39 17.87 -7.52
CA PRO A 158 3.27 18.78 -7.78
C PRO A 158 2.69 18.68 -9.20
N ARG A 159 3.36 17.98 -10.10
CA ARG A 159 2.82 17.67 -11.44
C ARG A 159 2.05 16.35 -11.49
N SER A 160 1.90 15.65 -10.39
CA SER A 160 1.09 14.43 -10.35
C SER A 160 -0.39 14.75 -10.34
N LEU A 161 -1.20 13.91 -11.01
CA LEU A 161 -2.66 13.90 -10.87
C LEU A 161 -3.12 13.50 -9.46
N CYS A 162 -2.19 13.04 -8.61
CA CYS A 162 -2.43 12.54 -7.26
C CYS A 162 -1.65 13.35 -6.20
N TYR A 163 -1.30 14.62 -6.47
CA TYR A 163 -0.36 15.37 -5.64
C TYR A 163 -0.90 15.70 -4.25
N ASP A 164 -2.15 16.14 -4.16
CA ASP A 164 -2.77 16.62 -2.93
C ASP A 164 -4.21 16.09 -2.77
N THR A 165 -4.82 16.40 -1.64
CA THR A 165 -6.20 16.01 -1.34
C THR A 165 -7.18 16.45 -2.43
N ALA A 166 -7.03 17.65 -2.99
CA ALA A 166 -7.93 18.17 -4.02
C ALA A 166 -7.80 17.41 -5.35
N ALA A 167 -6.56 17.06 -5.74
CA ALA A 167 -6.31 16.26 -6.93
C ALA A 167 -6.86 14.84 -6.79
N LEU A 168 -6.67 14.21 -5.62
CA LEU A 168 -7.23 12.90 -5.32
C LEU A 168 -8.76 12.90 -5.29
N ASP A 169 -9.40 13.93 -4.74
CA ASP A 169 -10.85 14.06 -4.72
C ASP A 169 -11.44 14.11 -6.14
N ARG A 170 -10.76 14.75 -7.11
CA ARG A 170 -11.16 14.74 -8.52
C ARG A 170 -11.16 13.32 -9.11
N LEU A 171 -10.11 12.55 -8.86
CA LEU A 171 -10.00 11.15 -9.31
C LEU A 171 -11.07 10.26 -8.66
N PHE A 172 -11.29 10.41 -7.36
CA PHE A 172 -12.30 9.61 -6.64
C PHE A 172 -13.73 10.01 -7.01
N ALA A 173 -13.97 11.26 -7.41
CA ALA A 173 -15.25 11.69 -7.95
C ALA A 173 -15.51 11.07 -9.35
N ALA A 174 -14.48 10.92 -10.17
CA ALA A 174 -14.57 10.32 -11.48
C ALA A 174 -14.80 8.79 -11.46
N SER A 175 -14.28 8.09 -10.44
CA SER A 175 -14.48 6.64 -10.27
C SER A 175 -14.78 6.26 -8.81
N PRO A 176 -16.04 5.90 -8.50
CA PRO A 176 -16.44 5.47 -7.16
C PRO A 176 -15.74 4.20 -6.65
N VAL A 177 -15.24 3.35 -7.55
CA VAL A 177 -14.57 2.08 -7.21
C VAL A 177 -13.05 2.22 -7.09
N LEU A 178 -12.48 3.39 -7.44
CA LEU A 178 -11.06 3.68 -7.27
C LEU A 178 -10.69 3.70 -5.79
N GLY A 179 -9.67 2.90 -5.42
CA GLY A 179 -9.12 2.86 -4.07
C GLY A 179 -7.96 3.82 -3.86
N HIS A 180 -7.49 3.89 -2.62
CA HIS A 180 -6.35 4.70 -2.21
C HIS A 180 -5.23 3.84 -1.62
N VAL A 181 -4.01 4.03 -2.12
CA VAL A 181 -2.77 3.69 -1.42
C VAL A 181 -2.37 4.93 -0.64
N PHE A 182 -2.50 4.89 0.66
CA PHE A 182 -2.19 6.01 1.54
C PHE A 182 -0.70 5.99 1.88
N ASP A 183 0.09 6.91 1.30
CA ASP A 183 1.48 7.12 1.69
C ASP A 183 1.57 8.10 2.85
N THR A 184 2.22 7.69 3.92
CA THR A 184 2.26 8.48 5.16
C THR A 184 3.23 9.66 5.11
N GLY A 185 4.13 9.70 4.16
CA GLY A 185 5.16 10.74 4.02
C GLY A 185 4.89 11.75 2.90
N ASN A 186 4.09 11.38 1.90
CA ASN A 186 3.89 12.22 0.72
C ASN A 186 3.04 13.47 1.01
N TYR A 187 2.05 13.41 1.90
CA TYR A 187 1.27 14.58 2.32
C TYR A 187 2.10 15.73 2.87
N LEU A 188 3.28 15.45 3.41
CA LEU A 188 4.19 16.50 3.89
C LEU A 188 4.82 17.33 2.75
N TYR A 189 4.84 16.81 1.50
CA TYR A 189 5.35 17.57 0.36
C TYR A 189 4.37 18.64 -0.13
N CYS A 190 3.07 18.38 -0.02
CA CYS A 190 2.03 19.35 -0.32
C CYS A 190 1.61 20.19 0.90
N HIS A 191 2.35 20.06 2.03
CA HIS A 191 2.09 20.78 3.28
C HIS A 191 0.72 20.46 3.91
N GLU A 192 0.20 19.27 3.68
CA GLU A 192 -1.04 18.78 4.29
C GLU A 192 -0.77 17.97 5.56
N ASP A 193 -1.75 17.97 6.47
CA ASP A 193 -1.69 17.19 7.70
C ASP A 193 -2.06 15.71 7.39
N VAL A 194 -1.13 14.80 7.61
CA VAL A 194 -1.30 13.37 7.31
C VAL A 194 -2.47 12.74 8.07
N LEU A 195 -2.77 13.20 9.30
CA LEU A 195 -3.88 12.64 10.08
C LEU A 195 -5.22 13.15 9.59
N GLN A 196 -5.31 14.40 9.14
CA GLN A 196 -6.50 14.95 8.51
C GLN A 196 -6.75 14.27 7.16
N ALA A 197 -5.71 14.08 6.34
CA ALA A 197 -5.81 13.35 5.08
C ALA A 197 -6.27 11.90 5.30
N LEU A 198 -5.72 11.19 6.30
CA LEU A 198 -6.16 9.85 6.66
C LEU A 198 -7.64 9.81 7.06
N ASP A 199 -8.10 10.77 7.85
CA ASP A 199 -9.50 10.84 8.26
C ASP A 199 -10.41 11.16 7.06
N HIS A 200 -9.97 12.01 6.13
CA HIS A 200 -10.69 12.35 4.90
C HIS A 200 -10.87 11.14 3.98
N PHE A 201 -9.78 10.42 3.71
CA PHE A 201 -9.78 9.28 2.79
C PHE A 201 -10.02 7.92 3.43
N ARG A 202 -10.33 7.83 4.72
CA ARG A 202 -10.42 6.58 5.50
C ARG A 202 -11.20 5.47 4.80
N SER A 203 -12.33 5.81 4.17
CA SER A 203 -13.18 4.84 3.47
C SER A 203 -12.61 4.34 2.13
N ARG A 204 -11.58 5.00 1.61
CA ARG A 204 -10.92 4.68 0.35
C ARG A 204 -9.62 3.91 0.55
N VAL A 205 -9.01 3.97 1.75
CA VAL A 205 -7.71 3.33 2.03
C VAL A 205 -7.82 1.82 1.91
N GLN A 206 -7.12 1.24 0.96
CA GLN A 206 -7.07 -0.19 0.70
C GLN A 206 -5.65 -0.77 0.85
N HIS A 207 -4.63 0.09 0.78
CA HIS A 207 -3.23 -0.22 0.96
C HIS A 207 -2.53 0.96 1.63
N VAL A 208 -1.40 0.74 2.30
CA VAL A 208 -0.68 1.81 3.00
C VAL A 208 0.81 1.68 2.74
N HIS A 209 1.46 2.76 2.32
CA HIS A 209 2.90 2.90 2.30
C HIS A 209 3.35 3.65 3.56
N LEU A 210 4.20 3.00 4.35
CA LEU A 210 4.79 3.57 5.55
C LEU A 210 6.11 4.24 5.17
N LYS A 211 6.03 5.47 4.74
CA LYS A 211 7.16 6.35 4.44
C LYS A 211 7.30 7.37 5.55
N ASP A 212 8.43 7.36 6.25
CA ASP A 212 8.74 8.41 7.24
C ASP A 212 9.66 9.46 6.61
N ARG A 213 9.63 10.67 7.16
CA ARG A 213 10.38 11.80 6.64
C ARG A 213 11.00 12.63 7.74
N ARG A 214 12.11 13.29 7.42
CA ARG A 214 12.71 14.36 8.22
C ARG A 214 12.51 15.72 7.56
N ASP A 215 12.78 16.77 8.30
CA ASP A 215 12.70 18.17 7.80
C ASP A 215 13.63 18.43 6.60
N ASP A 216 14.73 17.69 6.48
CA ASP A 216 15.66 17.76 5.36
C ASP A 216 15.20 16.99 4.10
N GLY A 217 14.00 16.39 4.15
CA GLY A 217 13.44 15.61 3.07
C GLY A 217 13.93 14.17 2.98
N SER A 218 14.85 13.72 3.83
CA SER A 218 15.31 12.33 3.85
C SER A 218 14.26 11.38 4.41
N CYS A 219 14.28 10.12 3.95
CA CYS A 219 13.38 9.06 4.40
C CYS A 219 14.11 8.12 5.38
N PRO A 220 13.99 8.32 6.70
CA PRO A 220 14.58 7.44 7.70
C PRO A 220 13.78 6.15 7.84
N ALA A 221 14.31 5.21 8.66
CA ALA A 221 13.51 4.09 9.14
C ALA A 221 12.21 4.57 9.81
N VAL A 222 11.12 3.83 9.64
CA VAL A 222 9.79 4.14 10.21
C VAL A 222 9.91 4.42 11.71
N GLY A 223 9.35 5.53 12.14
CA GLY A 223 9.45 6.05 13.52
C GLY A 223 10.72 6.84 13.82
N GLY A 224 11.56 7.10 12.80
CA GLY A 224 12.79 7.92 12.92
C GLY A 224 12.65 9.34 12.36
N GLY A 225 11.48 9.71 11.87
CA GLY A 225 11.15 11.00 11.27
C GLY A 225 10.10 11.79 12.04
N ILE A 226 9.39 12.66 11.32
CA ILE A 226 8.39 13.58 11.86
C ILE A 226 6.94 13.13 11.63
N VAL A 227 6.73 12.08 10.83
CA VAL A 227 5.38 11.51 10.61
C VAL A 227 4.86 10.93 11.93
N PRO A 228 3.63 11.23 12.36
CA PRO A 228 3.05 10.68 13.60
C PRO A 228 2.63 9.20 13.42
N MET A 229 3.61 8.36 13.04
CA MET A 229 3.44 7.00 12.56
C MET A 229 2.63 6.10 13.51
N ALA A 230 2.88 6.22 14.81
CA ALA A 230 2.15 5.44 15.81
C ALA A 230 0.66 5.81 15.84
N GLU A 231 0.32 7.08 15.63
CA GLU A 231 -1.07 7.54 15.57
C GLU A 231 -1.74 7.12 14.27
N VAL A 232 -1.04 7.21 13.13
CA VAL A 232 -1.53 6.71 11.83
C VAL A 232 -1.89 5.22 11.95
N ILE A 233 -0.96 4.38 12.43
CA ILE A 233 -1.19 2.94 12.60
C ILE A 233 -2.34 2.69 13.60
N GLY A 234 -2.41 3.47 14.68
CA GLY A 234 -3.49 3.39 15.67
C GLY A 234 -4.86 3.68 15.06
N ARG A 235 -5.00 4.75 14.25
CA ARG A 235 -6.25 5.12 13.57
C ARG A 235 -6.67 4.09 12.52
N LEU A 236 -5.72 3.56 11.75
CA LEU A 236 -5.97 2.47 10.79
C LEU A 236 -6.53 1.24 11.50
N ARG A 237 -5.92 0.80 12.59
CA ARG A 237 -6.41 -0.33 13.38
C ARG A 237 -7.79 -0.07 13.99
N ALA A 238 -8.00 1.11 14.54
CA ALA A 238 -9.29 1.50 15.12
C ALA A 238 -10.43 1.54 14.08
N SER A 239 -10.09 1.79 12.79
CA SER A 239 -11.05 1.71 11.69
C SER A 239 -11.32 0.30 11.17
N GLY A 240 -10.63 -0.72 11.70
CA GLY A 240 -10.74 -2.10 11.23
C GLY A 240 -9.93 -2.38 9.96
N TYR A 241 -8.90 -1.60 9.67
CA TYR A 241 -8.03 -1.85 8.52
C TYR A 241 -7.29 -3.19 8.64
N GLU A 242 -7.45 -4.05 7.65
CA GLU A 242 -6.87 -5.41 7.58
C GLU A 242 -5.87 -5.57 6.44
N GLY A 243 -5.56 -4.48 5.72
CA GLY A 243 -4.69 -4.48 4.56
C GLY A 243 -3.21 -4.61 4.90
N TRP A 244 -2.38 -4.22 3.95
CA TRP A 244 -0.93 -4.25 4.07
C TRP A 244 -0.38 -2.90 4.52
N LEU A 245 0.67 -2.95 5.33
CA LEU A 245 1.52 -1.84 5.69
C LEU A 245 2.88 -2.07 5.01
N THR A 246 3.10 -1.45 3.87
CA THR A 246 4.34 -1.60 3.09
C THR A 246 5.37 -0.57 3.53
N VAL A 247 6.51 -1.04 3.98
CA VAL A 247 7.63 -0.17 4.38
C VAL A 247 8.30 0.41 3.14
N GLU A 248 8.49 1.75 3.13
CA GLU A 248 9.09 2.49 2.03
C GLU A 248 10.27 3.36 2.46
N HIS A 249 11.42 3.21 1.78
CA HIS A 249 12.70 3.91 2.08
C HIS A 249 13.48 4.31 0.83
N TYR A 250 12.83 4.88 -0.18
CA TYR A 250 13.55 5.33 -1.36
C TYR A 250 14.68 6.30 -0.98
N GLY A 251 15.87 6.07 -1.57
CA GLY A 251 17.07 6.87 -1.28
C GLY A 251 17.90 6.41 -0.07
N SER A 252 17.50 5.37 0.65
CA SER A 252 18.31 4.81 1.75
C SER A 252 19.67 4.30 1.24
N ARG A 253 20.74 4.63 1.96
CA ARG A 253 22.10 4.14 1.71
C ARG A 253 22.45 2.91 2.55
N ILE A 254 21.60 2.52 3.48
CA ILE A 254 21.74 1.40 4.40
C ILE A 254 20.42 0.63 4.46
N MET A 255 19.92 0.23 3.28
CA MET A 255 18.57 -0.27 3.08
C MET A 255 18.21 -1.45 4.00
N TYR A 256 19.14 -2.39 4.21
CA TYR A 256 18.89 -3.53 5.10
C TYR A 256 18.69 -3.10 6.55
N ASP A 257 19.53 -2.19 7.04
CA ASP A 257 19.43 -1.69 8.41
C ASP A 257 18.14 -0.87 8.61
N ASP A 258 17.76 -0.05 7.61
CA ASP A 258 16.51 0.71 7.65
C ASP A 258 15.29 -0.22 7.62
N ALA A 259 15.30 -1.23 6.76
CA ALA A 259 14.24 -2.24 6.72
C ALA A 259 14.14 -3.01 8.06
N SER A 260 15.28 -3.40 8.65
CA SER A 260 15.30 -4.09 9.94
C SER A 260 14.75 -3.24 11.08
N ARG A 261 15.13 -1.96 11.14
CA ARG A 261 14.61 -1.02 12.16
C ARG A 261 13.13 -0.76 11.97
N SER A 262 12.69 -0.60 10.73
CA SER A 262 11.30 -0.29 10.42
C SER A 262 10.34 -1.40 10.79
N ILE A 263 10.64 -2.64 10.42
CA ILE A 263 9.77 -3.77 10.80
C ILE A 263 9.65 -3.91 12.33
N ALA A 264 10.75 -3.68 13.06
CA ALA A 264 10.74 -3.71 14.52
C ALA A 264 9.87 -2.57 15.09
N ALA A 265 9.99 -1.34 14.57
CA ALA A 265 9.19 -0.19 14.98
C ALA A 265 7.71 -0.39 14.68
N VAL A 266 7.35 -0.80 13.46
CA VAL A 266 5.96 -1.07 13.05
C VAL A 266 5.31 -2.09 13.97
N ARG A 267 5.99 -3.20 14.26
CA ARG A 267 5.49 -4.22 15.18
C ARG A 267 5.30 -3.72 16.60
N ALA A 268 6.23 -2.90 17.08
CA ALA A 268 6.11 -2.28 18.41
C ALA A 268 4.91 -1.31 18.47
N MET A 269 4.62 -0.57 17.39
CA MET A 269 3.45 0.31 17.29
C MET A 269 2.14 -0.50 17.20
N MET A 270 2.14 -1.61 16.46
CA MET A 270 0.98 -2.50 16.36
C MET A 270 0.67 -3.27 17.65
N ALA A 271 1.62 -3.44 18.53
CA ALA A 271 1.43 -4.15 19.80
C ALA A 271 0.74 -3.30 20.90
N LYS A 272 0.66 -1.98 20.70
CA LYS A 272 -0.01 -1.04 21.60
C LYS A 272 -1.50 -0.93 21.31
#